data_b67b972d0b7581c0be5aa96cac144608
#
_entry.id   b67b972d0b7581c0be5aa96cac144608
#
_cell.length_a   1.000
_cell.length_b   1.000
_cell.length_c   1.000
_cell.angle_alpha   90.00
_cell.angle_beta   90.00
_cell.angle_gamma   90.00
#
_symmetry.space_group_name_H-M   'P 1'
#
loop_
_entity.id
_entity.type
_entity.pdbx_description
1 polymer ?
#
loop_
_entity_poly.entity_id
_entity_poly.type
_entity_poly.pdbx_seq_one_letter_code
_entity_poly.pdbx_strand_id
1 'polypeptide(L)'
;MKMLKKMAALLLAGVMAMALLTACGEDSAPSYRLQKIVEANQKSGKVYADMTLVDKESSANYVYAINGQNMYAKIQFTANNSMEVVVKDGKGYYKNQAGQWVESPSMGESLKQGSTAITPVAGNIVVAPEYKIEATGETMYAETIVSNGQEIAYCFNGDKLAYIVTTAEGQKITLKVNKWENSYDQAIQDKLDLKA
;
A
#
# COMPACT_ATOMS: atom_id res chain seq x y z
N MET A 1 -19.19 -9.34 -10.94
CA MET A 1 -19.70 -8.48 -9.85
C MET A 1 -19.00 -8.67 -8.50
N LYS A 2 -18.64 -9.89 -8.06
CA LYS A 2 -17.89 -10.12 -6.79
C LYS A 2 -16.49 -9.49 -6.79
N MET A 3 -15.78 -9.46 -7.92
CA MET A 3 -14.46 -8.84 -8.05
C MET A 3 -14.49 -7.32 -7.82
N LEU A 4 -15.46 -6.63 -8.41
CA LEU A 4 -15.59 -5.18 -8.23
C LEU A 4 -15.84 -4.79 -6.77
N LYS A 5 -16.59 -5.62 -6.01
CA LYS A 5 -16.85 -5.41 -4.58
C LYS A 5 -15.62 -5.62 -3.72
N LYS A 6 -14.81 -6.68 -3.98
CA LYS A 6 -13.54 -6.93 -3.26
C LYS A 6 -12.52 -5.80 -3.49
N MET A 7 -12.64 -5.11 -4.61
CA MET A 7 -11.70 -4.06 -5.02
C MET A 7 -12.11 -2.69 -4.51
N ALA A 8 -13.42 -2.41 -4.41
CA ALA A 8 -13.91 -1.25 -3.67
C ALA A 8 -13.49 -1.32 -2.19
N ALA A 9 -13.44 -2.53 -1.61
CA ALA A 9 -13.00 -2.75 -0.25
C ALA A 9 -11.51 -2.42 -0.01
N LEU A 10 -10.63 -2.72 -0.96
CA LEU A 10 -9.21 -2.32 -0.89
C LEU A 10 -9.01 -0.81 -0.96
N LEU A 11 -9.94 -0.11 -1.60
CA LEU A 11 -9.95 1.36 -1.68
C LEU A 11 -10.61 2.01 -0.44
N LEU A 12 -11.37 1.26 0.36
CA LEU A 12 -12.20 1.80 1.46
C LEU A 12 -11.59 1.66 2.87
N ALA A 13 -10.44 1.03 3.03
CA ALA A 13 -9.86 0.79 4.34
C ALA A 13 -8.78 1.81 4.72
N GLY A 14 -9.16 2.87 5.39
CA GLY A 14 -8.23 3.62 6.22
C GLY A 14 -8.20 5.14 6.10
N VAL A 15 -8.66 5.81 7.13
CA VAL A 15 -8.50 7.27 7.35
C VAL A 15 -7.37 7.51 8.35
N MET A 16 -6.43 8.31 7.93
CA MET A 16 -5.45 9.18 8.61
C MET A 16 -5.25 9.07 10.13
N ALA A 17 -3.97 8.96 10.52
CA ALA A 17 -3.41 9.76 11.61
C ALA A 17 -1.95 10.09 11.28
N MET A 18 -1.66 11.32 10.89
CA MET A 18 -0.32 11.87 11.03
C MET A 18 -0.12 12.17 12.52
N ALA A 19 0.51 11.27 13.24
CA ALA A 19 1.04 11.55 14.56
C ALA A 19 2.57 11.65 14.43
N LEU A 20 3.07 12.86 14.52
CA LEU A 20 4.47 13.15 14.79
C LEU A 20 4.81 12.57 16.17
N LEU A 21 5.48 11.45 16.21
CA LEU A 21 6.10 10.93 17.41
C LEU A 21 7.58 11.32 17.41
N THR A 22 7.88 12.43 18.07
CA THR A 22 9.17 12.68 18.66
C THR A 22 9.29 11.78 19.89
N ALA A 23 9.85 10.60 19.76
CA ALA A 23 10.29 9.80 20.89
C ALA A 23 11.80 9.99 21.06
N CYS A 24 12.18 10.89 21.95
CA CYS A 24 13.48 10.83 22.63
C CYS A 24 13.43 9.73 23.68
N GLY A 25 14.32 8.75 23.60
CA GLY A 25 14.55 7.72 24.59
C GLY A 25 15.60 6.76 24.08
N GLU A 26 16.85 6.99 24.48
CA GLU A 26 17.93 6.00 24.37
C GLU A 26 17.65 4.85 25.31
N ASP A 27 17.05 3.79 24.76
CA ASP A 27 17.20 2.42 25.24
C ASP A 27 17.09 1.55 24.00
N SER A 28 17.94 0.54 23.88
CA SER A 28 18.08 -0.33 22.71
C SER A 28 16.76 -1.04 22.36
N ALA A 29 15.84 -0.28 21.77
CA ALA A 29 14.59 -0.79 21.27
C ALA A 29 14.87 -1.84 20.17
N PRO A 30 14.14 -2.95 20.13
CA PRO A 30 14.31 -3.96 19.11
C PRO A 30 14.21 -3.30 17.74
N SER A 31 15.24 -3.50 16.89
CA SER A 31 15.26 -2.96 15.53
C SER A 31 14.24 -3.70 14.69
N TYR A 32 13.03 -3.14 14.58
CA TYR A 32 11.99 -3.69 13.71
C TYR A 32 12.32 -3.47 12.23
N ARG A 33 12.05 -4.46 11.39
CA ARG A 33 12.22 -4.36 9.93
C ARG A 33 11.26 -3.34 9.33
N LEU A 34 10.03 -3.31 9.85
CA LEU A 34 9.02 -2.33 9.45
C LEU A 34 9.47 -0.90 9.76
N GLN A 35 10.11 -0.67 10.91
CA GLN A 35 10.64 0.64 11.27
C GLN A 35 11.68 1.13 10.25
N LYS A 36 12.58 0.25 9.78
CA LYS A 36 13.56 0.60 8.73
C LYS A 36 12.87 1.02 7.43
N ILE A 37 11.76 0.36 7.06
CA ILE A 37 10.95 0.75 5.90
C ILE A 37 10.34 2.13 6.12
N VAL A 38 9.75 2.38 7.29
CA VAL A 38 9.15 3.68 7.64
C VAL A 38 10.18 4.81 7.58
N GLU A 39 11.35 4.59 8.19
CA GLU A 39 12.45 5.57 8.19
C GLU A 39 12.96 5.86 6.77
N ALA A 40 13.13 4.82 5.94
CA ALA A 40 13.54 4.97 4.54
C ALA A 40 12.50 5.74 3.72
N ASN A 41 11.20 5.44 3.90
CA ASN A 41 10.11 6.15 3.25
C ASN A 41 10.08 7.63 3.65
N GLN A 42 10.22 7.93 4.95
CA GLN A 42 10.25 9.29 5.47
C GLN A 42 11.45 10.07 4.95
N LYS A 43 12.65 9.46 4.97
CA LYS A 43 13.89 10.08 4.50
C LYS A 43 13.86 10.43 3.01
N SER A 44 13.30 9.54 2.19
CA SER A 44 13.22 9.74 0.74
C SER A 44 12.06 10.64 0.31
N GLY A 45 10.97 10.68 1.10
CA GLY A 45 9.68 11.21 0.69
C GLY A 45 9.02 10.43 -0.45
N LYS A 46 9.60 9.30 -0.86
CA LYS A 46 9.17 8.50 -2.00
C LYS A 46 8.94 7.04 -1.61
N VAL A 47 7.88 6.46 -2.17
CA VAL A 47 7.60 5.02 -2.10
C VAL A 47 7.20 4.55 -3.49
N TYR A 48 7.72 3.41 -3.90
CA TYR A 48 7.24 2.63 -5.04
C TYR A 48 6.95 1.21 -4.58
N ALA A 49 5.75 0.73 -4.83
CA ALA A 49 5.35 -0.64 -4.51
C ALA A 49 4.66 -1.28 -5.71
N ASP A 50 5.16 -2.44 -6.11
CA ASP A 50 4.52 -3.34 -7.08
C ASP A 50 4.11 -4.60 -6.33
N MET A 51 2.83 -4.94 -6.38
CA MET A 51 2.24 -6.00 -5.58
C MET A 51 1.23 -6.79 -6.40
N THR A 52 1.09 -8.07 -6.10
CA THR A 52 0.08 -8.95 -6.71
C THR A 52 -0.90 -9.43 -5.65
N LEU A 53 -2.19 -9.31 -5.92
CA LEU A 53 -3.23 -9.91 -5.08
C LEU A 53 -3.11 -11.43 -5.13
N VAL A 54 -2.99 -12.06 -3.97
CA VAL A 54 -3.01 -13.52 -3.83
C VAL A 54 -4.43 -13.94 -3.50
N ASP A 55 -5.15 -14.41 -4.51
CA ASP A 55 -6.51 -14.93 -4.38
C ASP A 55 -6.66 -16.16 -5.30
N LYS A 56 -7.45 -17.14 -4.88
CA LYS A 56 -7.70 -18.37 -5.65
C LYS A 56 -8.53 -18.13 -6.92
N GLU A 57 -9.37 -17.11 -6.90
CA GLU A 57 -10.35 -16.84 -7.96
C GLU A 57 -9.97 -15.67 -8.87
N SER A 58 -8.98 -14.87 -8.47
CA SER A 58 -8.63 -13.64 -9.18
C SER A 58 -7.18 -13.24 -8.95
N SER A 59 -6.56 -12.71 -9.97
CA SER A 59 -5.27 -12.03 -9.85
C SER A 59 -5.42 -10.57 -10.28
N ALA A 60 -4.88 -9.67 -9.49
CA ALA A 60 -4.74 -8.27 -9.87
C ALA A 60 -3.35 -7.79 -9.50
N ASN A 61 -2.77 -6.97 -10.35
CA ASN A 61 -1.49 -6.32 -10.04
C ASN A 61 -1.74 -4.88 -9.60
N TYR A 62 -1.07 -4.46 -8.55
CA TYR A 62 -1.17 -3.14 -7.95
C TYR A 62 0.18 -2.45 -8.02
N VAL A 63 0.23 -1.31 -8.68
CA VAL A 63 1.40 -0.42 -8.65
C VAL A 63 1.00 0.84 -7.90
N TYR A 64 1.78 1.20 -6.89
CA TYR A 64 1.65 2.45 -6.18
C TYR A 64 2.95 3.24 -6.26
N ALA A 65 2.82 4.56 -6.41
CA ALA A 65 3.93 5.47 -6.24
C ALA A 65 3.48 6.69 -5.42
N ILE A 66 4.34 7.12 -4.51
CA ILE A 66 4.10 8.25 -3.63
C ILE A 66 5.27 9.21 -3.72
N ASN A 67 4.99 10.51 -3.75
CA ASN A 67 5.95 11.59 -3.66
C ASN A 67 5.39 12.69 -2.75
N GLY A 68 5.78 12.68 -1.49
CA GLY A 68 5.17 13.54 -0.49
C GLY A 68 3.67 13.27 -0.36
N GLN A 69 2.84 14.25 -0.74
CA GLN A 69 1.38 14.12 -0.70
C GLN A 69 0.76 13.66 -2.02
N ASN A 70 1.56 13.59 -3.08
CA ASN A 70 1.10 13.14 -4.39
C ASN A 70 1.18 11.62 -4.47
N MET A 71 0.15 11.00 -5.03
CA MET A 71 0.03 9.54 -5.11
C MET A 71 -0.41 9.12 -6.51
N TYR A 72 0.12 8.01 -6.98
CA TYR A 72 -0.34 7.32 -8.18
C TYR A 72 -0.65 5.87 -7.82
N ALA A 73 -1.74 5.35 -8.36
CA ALA A 73 -2.04 3.93 -8.33
C ALA A 73 -2.48 3.43 -9.70
N LYS A 74 -2.01 2.25 -10.06
CA LYS A 74 -2.52 1.46 -11.17
C LYS A 74 -2.96 0.11 -10.63
N ILE A 75 -4.20 -0.27 -10.94
CA ILE A 75 -4.73 -1.60 -10.65
C ILE A 75 -4.98 -2.27 -12.00
N GLN A 76 -4.30 -3.37 -12.25
CA GLN A 76 -4.43 -4.14 -13.47
C GLN A 76 -5.15 -5.45 -13.19
N PHE A 77 -6.32 -5.64 -13.78
CA PHE A 77 -7.18 -6.80 -13.58
C PHE A 77 -6.94 -7.89 -14.62
N THR A 78 -6.69 -7.47 -15.85
CA THR A 78 -6.33 -8.31 -16.99
C THR A 78 -5.38 -7.54 -17.88
N ALA A 79 -4.81 -8.17 -18.90
CA ALA A 79 -3.91 -7.51 -19.83
C ALA A 79 -4.50 -6.22 -20.44
N ASN A 80 -5.83 -6.19 -20.65
CA ASN A 80 -6.53 -5.10 -21.33
C ASN A 80 -7.45 -4.29 -20.42
N ASN A 81 -7.48 -4.58 -19.10
CA ASN A 81 -8.36 -3.88 -18.16
C ASN A 81 -7.56 -3.40 -16.95
N SER A 82 -7.39 -2.09 -16.89
CA SER A 82 -6.70 -1.43 -15.78
C SER A 82 -7.40 -0.14 -15.40
N MET A 83 -7.19 0.28 -14.17
CA MET A 83 -7.63 1.57 -13.64
C MET A 83 -6.39 2.32 -13.15
N GLU A 84 -6.26 3.58 -13.55
CA GLU A 84 -5.21 4.47 -13.07
C GLU A 84 -5.86 5.65 -12.32
N VAL A 85 -5.32 5.96 -11.14
CA VAL A 85 -5.78 7.05 -10.27
C VAL A 85 -4.57 7.83 -9.80
N VAL A 86 -4.71 9.16 -9.73
CA VAL A 86 -3.69 10.06 -9.20
C VAL A 86 -4.32 10.96 -8.14
N VAL A 87 -3.61 11.21 -7.06
CA VAL A 87 -3.83 12.36 -6.18
C VAL A 87 -2.69 13.33 -6.40
N LYS A 88 -3.00 14.55 -6.82
CA LYS A 88 -2.04 15.63 -7.01
C LYS A 88 -2.58 16.91 -6.39
N ASP A 89 -1.75 17.56 -5.57
CA ASP A 89 -2.09 18.81 -4.89
C ASP A 89 -3.44 18.73 -4.14
N GLY A 90 -3.71 17.58 -3.52
CA GLY A 90 -4.93 17.30 -2.78
C GLY A 90 -6.14 16.87 -3.61
N LYS A 91 -6.08 16.99 -4.94
CA LYS A 91 -7.16 16.61 -5.86
C LYS A 91 -6.99 15.22 -6.43
N GLY A 92 -8.10 14.48 -6.58
CA GLY A 92 -8.13 13.15 -7.17
C GLY A 92 -8.44 13.21 -8.66
N TYR A 93 -7.77 12.35 -9.44
CA TYR A 93 -7.97 12.20 -10.88
C TYR A 93 -7.97 10.72 -11.24
N TYR A 94 -8.74 10.33 -12.25
CA TYR A 94 -8.65 9.00 -12.84
C TYR A 94 -8.43 9.11 -14.35
N LYS A 95 -7.83 8.08 -14.94
CA LYS A 95 -7.64 8.01 -16.39
C LYS A 95 -8.86 7.37 -17.04
N ASN A 96 -9.55 8.10 -17.93
CA ASN A 96 -10.71 7.59 -18.66
C ASN A 96 -10.29 6.68 -19.83
N GLN A 97 -11.26 6.06 -20.51
CA GLN A 97 -11.00 5.17 -21.64
C GLN A 97 -10.32 5.86 -22.84
N ALA A 98 -10.47 7.17 -22.96
CA ALA A 98 -9.77 7.97 -23.98
C ALA A 98 -8.33 8.33 -23.58
N GLY A 99 -7.85 7.84 -22.43
CA GLY A 99 -6.51 8.12 -21.93
C GLY A 99 -6.34 9.50 -21.28
N GLN A 100 -7.42 10.21 -21.02
CA GLN A 100 -7.40 11.55 -20.43
C GLN A 100 -7.58 11.49 -18.91
N TRP A 101 -6.89 12.36 -18.18
CA TRP A 101 -7.08 12.53 -16.74
C TRP A 101 -8.31 13.40 -16.47
N VAL A 102 -9.24 12.87 -15.68
CA VAL A 102 -10.49 13.51 -15.28
C VAL A 102 -10.55 13.66 -13.78
N GLU A 103 -10.86 14.85 -13.30
CA GLU A 103 -10.97 15.11 -11.86
C GLU A 103 -12.10 14.29 -11.23
N SER A 104 -11.81 13.61 -10.14
CA SER A 104 -12.75 12.78 -9.37
C SER A 104 -12.37 12.77 -7.89
N PRO A 105 -13.00 13.60 -7.07
CA PRO A 105 -12.70 13.64 -5.63
C PRO A 105 -12.88 12.29 -4.93
N SER A 106 -13.91 11.53 -5.29
CA SER A 106 -14.18 10.22 -4.68
C SER A 106 -13.07 9.20 -4.96
N MET A 107 -12.51 9.19 -6.18
CA MET A 107 -11.38 8.32 -6.51
C MET A 107 -10.11 8.74 -5.78
N GLY A 108 -9.89 10.03 -5.60
CA GLY A 108 -8.78 10.55 -4.81
C GLY A 108 -8.87 10.13 -3.34
N GLU A 109 -10.03 10.25 -2.72
CA GLU A 109 -10.25 9.79 -1.35
C GLU A 109 -10.06 8.27 -1.22
N SER A 110 -10.59 7.50 -2.16
CA SER A 110 -10.39 6.06 -2.20
C SER A 110 -8.91 5.68 -2.29
N LEU A 111 -8.11 6.39 -3.10
CA LEU A 111 -6.67 6.14 -3.21
C LEU A 111 -5.94 6.47 -1.91
N LYS A 112 -6.24 7.60 -1.28
CA LYS A 112 -5.66 7.98 0.02
C LYS A 112 -5.95 6.92 1.08
N GLN A 113 -7.18 6.43 1.16
CA GLN A 113 -7.58 5.38 2.09
C GLN A 113 -6.83 4.06 1.82
N GLY A 114 -6.77 3.62 0.56
CA GLY A 114 -6.07 2.40 0.18
C GLY A 114 -4.56 2.44 0.36
N SER A 115 -3.96 3.64 0.42
CA SER A 115 -2.52 3.80 0.58
C SER A 115 -2.01 3.49 2.01
N THR A 116 -2.86 3.35 3.00
CA THR A 116 -2.46 3.13 4.41
C THR A 116 -1.58 1.89 4.58
N ALA A 117 -1.86 0.81 3.86
CA ALA A 117 -1.05 -0.39 3.92
C ALA A 117 0.35 -0.23 3.30
N ILE A 118 0.52 0.71 2.38
CA ILE A 118 1.80 0.99 1.71
C ILE A 118 2.54 2.20 2.29
N THR A 119 1.90 2.93 3.19
CA THR A 119 2.52 4.00 3.98
C THR A 119 2.43 3.67 5.48
N PRO A 120 3.14 2.64 5.94
CA PRO A 120 3.08 2.28 7.35
C PRO A 120 3.53 3.45 8.22
N VAL A 121 2.81 3.67 9.30
CA VAL A 121 3.17 4.66 10.33
C VAL A 121 3.80 3.92 11.49
N ALA A 122 4.83 4.52 12.08
CA ALA A 122 5.38 4.01 13.32
C ALA A 122 4.29 3.98 14.39
N GLY A 123 4.00 2.80 14.91
CA GLY A 123 3.00 2.53 15.93
C GLY A 123 3.48 1.40 16.84
N ASN A 124 2.61 0.87 17.68
CA ASN A 124 2.93 -0.31 18.45
C ASN A 124 3.09 -1.51 17.52
N ILE A 125 4.34 -1.85 17.20
CA ILE A 125 4.67 -3.02 16.39
C ILE A 125 4.61 -4.25 17.30
N VAL A 126 3.80 -5.23 16.89
CA VAL A 126 3.73 -6.54 17.53
C VAL A 126 4.43 -7.55 16.62
N VAL A 127 5.37 -8.31 17.19
CA VAL A 127 6.11 -9.34 16.46
C VAL A 127 5.34 -10.65 16.50
N ALA A 128 5.16 -11.27 15.33
CA ALA A 128 4.62 -12.61 15.15
C ALA A 128 5.67 -13.48 14.43
N PRO A 129 6.51 -14.24 15.17
CA PRO A 129 7.61 -15.02 14.58
C PRO A 129 7.14 -16.09 13.59
N GLU A 130 5.94 -16.61 13.78
CA GLU A 130 5.32 -17.69 13.00
C GLU A 130 3.93 -17.28 12.51
N TYR A 131 3.88 -16.20 11.74
CA TYR A 131 2.62 -15.73 11.13
C TYR A 131 2.23 -16.62 9.95
N LYS A 132 1.06 -17.25 10.04
CA LYS A 132 0.52 -18.09 8.95
C LYS A 132 -0.26 -17.25 7.95
N ILE A 133 0.20 -17.22 6.70
CA ILE A 133 -0.48 -16.56 5.59
C ILE A 133 -1.51 -17.54 5.01
N GLU A 134 -2.79 -17.33 5.29
CA GLU A 134 -3.87 -18.26 4.91
C GLU A 134 -4.00 -18.48 3.39
N ALA A 135 -3.73 -17.41 2.60
CA ALA A 135 -3.86 -17.46 1.15
C ALA A 135 -2.82 -18.36 0.47
N THR A 136 -1.62 -18.47 1.06
CA THR A 136 -0.51 -19.27 0.50
C THR A 136 -0.22 -20.55 1.29
N GLY A 137 -0.63 -20.58 2.58
CA GLY A 137 -0.25 -21.62 3.53
C GLY A 137 1.17 -21.47 4.10
N GLU A 138 1.92 -20.47 3.67
CA GLU A 138 3.27 -20.19 4.16
C GLU A 138 3.26 -19.64 5.59
N THR A 139 4.30 -19.94 6.35
CA THR A 139 4.53 -19.37 7.68
C THR A 139 5.78 -18.50 7.62
N MET A 140 5.69 -17.25 8.09
CA MET A 140 6.76 -16.28 8.03
C MET A 140 6.86 -15.45 9.30
N TYR A 141 8.02 -14.84 9.51
CA TYR A 141 8.15 -13.77 10.48
C TYR A 141 7.33 -12.56 10.01
N ALA A 142 6.51 -12.01 10.87
CA ALA A 142 5.75 -10.81 10.57
C ALA A 142 5.85 -9.78 11.71
N GLU A 143 5.70 -8.53 11.30
CA GLU A 143 5.52 -7.38 12.18
C GLU A 143 4.14 -6.79 11.90
N THR A 144 3.30 -6.74 12.92
CA THR A 144 1.92 -6.29 12.78
C THR A 144 1.73 -4.94 13.44
N ILE A 145 0.91 -4.11 12.83
CA ILE A 145 0.42 -2.86 13.39
C ILE A 145 -1.10 -2.85 13.37
N VAL A 146 -1.70 -2.14 14.30
CA VAL A 146 -3.14 -1.85 14.28
C VAL A 146 -3.31 -0.40 13.85
N SER A 147 -3.97 -0.18 12.73
CA SER A 147 -4.30 1.14 12.22
C SER A 147 -5.81 1.23 12.00
N ASN A 148 -6.46 2.20 12.66
CA ASN A 148 -7.92 2.39 12.57
C ASN A 148 -8.75 1.13 12.89
N GLY A 149 -8.28 0.33 13.87
CA GLY A 149 -8.94 -0.92 14.25
C GLY A 149 -8.71 -2.09 13.28
N GLN A 150 -7.90 -1.90 12.27
CA GLN A 150 -7.51 -2.95 11.33
C GLN A 150 -6.07 -3.40 11.60
N GLU A 151 -5.87 -4.70 11.69
CA GLU A 151 -4.55 -5.30 11.75
C GLU A 151 -3.95 -5.36 10.34
N ILE A 152 -2.71 -4.89 10.21
CA ILE A 152 -1.90 -5.01 9.00
C ILE A 152 -0.64 -5.76 9.37
N ALA A 153 -0.44 -6.93 8.76
CA ALA A 153 0.74 -7.75 8.95
C ALA A 153 1.71 -7.57 7.77
N TYR A 154 2.92 -7.20 8.08
CA TYR A 154 4.04 -7.11 7.15
C TYR A 154 4.91 -8.35 7.34
N CYS A 155 4.86 -9.26 6.36
CA CYS A 155 5.53 -10.56 6.41
C CYS A 155 6.87 -10.49 5.67
N PHE A 156 7.93 -10.99 6.28
CA PHE A 156 9.30 -10.85 5.80
C PHE A 156 9.94 -12.21 5.48
N ASN A 157 10.63 -12.26 4.35
CA ASN A 157 11.57 -13.31 4.02
C ASN A 157 13.00 -12.74 4.22
N GLY A 158 13.66 -13.14 5.30
CA GLY A 158 14.85 -12.43 5.76
C GLY A 158 14.52 -10.97 6.05
N ASP A 159 15.26 -10.03 5.45
CA ASP A 159 15.02 -8.59 5.60
C ASP A 159 14.11 -8.01 4.51
N LYS A 160 13.66 -8.83 3.55
CA LYS A 160 12.79 -8.35 2.46
C LYS A 160 11.33 -8.50 2.84
N LEU A 161 10.54 -7.44 2.66
CA LEU A 161 9.10 -7.48 2.73
C LEU A 161 8.58 -8.37 1.59
N ALA A 162 7.90 -9.47 1.94
CA ALA A 162 7.42 -10.46 0.99
C ALA A 162 5.89 -10.39 0.78
N TYR A 163 5.15 -10.16 1.87
CA TYR A 163 3.70 -10.02 1.81
C TYR A 163 3.20 -8.93 2.75
N ILE A 164 2.07 -8.34 2.37
CA ILE A 164 1.25 -7.50 3.25
C ILE A 164 -0.11 -8.20 3.37
N VAL A 165 -0.54 -8.46 4.60
CA VAL A 165 -1.85 -9.04 4.89
C VAL A 165 -2.67 -8.04 5.68
N THR A 166 -3.86 -7.75 5.21
CA THR A 166 -4.79 -6.83 5.88
C THR A 166 -6.21 -7.38 5.83
N THR A 167 -7.13 -6.72 6.51
CA THR A 167 -8.55 -7.09 6.48
C THR A 167 -9.35 -5.91 5.92
N ALA A 168 -10.20 -6.17 4.94
CA ALA A 168 -11.15 -5.19 4.44
C ALA A 168 -12.54 -5.84 4.32
N GLU A 169 -13.56 -5.19 4.84
CA GLU A 169 -14.94 -5.70 4.89
C GLU A 169 -15.04 -7.12 5.51
N GLY A 170 -14.22 -7.40 6.53
CA GLY A 170 -14.17 -8.70 7.19
C GLY A 170 -13.47 -9.81 6.40
N GLN A 171 -12.89 -9.50 5.23
CA GLN A 171 -12.14 -10.46 4.42
C GLN A 171 -10.64 -10.18 4.51
N LYS A 172 -9.84 -11.22 4.72
CA LYS A 172 -8.37 -11.11 4.64
C LYS A 172 -7.95 -10.93 3.19
N ILE A 173 -7.10 -9.93 2.98
CA ILE A 173 -6.49 -9.59 1.71
C ILE A 173 -5.00 -9.81 1.84
N THR A 174 -4.44 -10.59 0.93
CA THR A 174 -3.01 -10.88 0.89
C THR A 174 -2.41 -10.31 -0.39
N LEU A 175 -1.44 -9.42 -0.23
CA LEU A 175 -0.67 -8.82 -1.33
C LEU A 175 0.75 -9.37 -1.28
N LYS A 176 1.16 -10.08 -2.34
CA LYS A 176 2.57 -10.44 -2.54
C LYS A 176 3.32 -9.21 -3.01
N VAL A 177 4.39 -8.87 -2.34
CA VAL A 177 5.25 -7.74 -2.71
C VAL A 177 6.27 -8.22 -3.75
N ASN A 178 6.15 -7.73 -4.98
CA ASN A 178 7.09 -8.02 -6.06
C ASN A 178 8.28 -7.06 -5.98
N LYS A 179 8.01 -5.79 -5.65
CA LYS A 179 9.00 -4.73 -5.56
C LYS A 179 8.60 -3.70 -4.51
N TRP A 180 9.56 -3.24 -3.71
CA TRP A 180 9.40 -2.14 -2.77
C TRP A 180 10.65 -1.30 -2.77
N GLU A 181 10.55 -0.03 -3.16
CA GLU A 181 11.68 0.89 -3.33
C GLU A 181 11.33 2.31 -2.90
N ASN A 182 12.35 3.08 -2.60
CA ASN A 182 12.25 4.50 -2.30
C ASN A 182 12.66 5.38 -3.51
N SER A 183 12.52 4.82 -4.70
CA SER A 183 12.78 5.49 -5.98
C SER A 183 11.90 4.90 -7.07
N TYR A 184 11.70 5.63 -8.14
CA TYR A 184 11.01 5.20 -9.35
C TYR A 184 11.54 5.99 -10.55
N ASP A 185 11.24 5.51 -11.75
CA ASP A 185 11.67 6.10 -13.00
C ASP A 185 10.85 7.34 -13.41
N GLN A 186 11.28 7.97 -14.50
CA GLN A 186 10.62 9.16 -15.03
C GLN A 186 9.19 8.87 -15.53
N ALA A 187 8.91 7.65 -15.99
CA ALA A 187 7.57 7.30 -16.46
C ALA A 187 6.55 7.33 -15.32
N ILE A 188 6.92 6.88 -14.13
CA ILE A 188 6.09 7.00 -12.93
C ILE A 188 5.97 8.46 -12.47
N GLN A 189 7.08 9.24 -12.52
CA GLN A 189 7.01 10.67 -12.22
C GLN A 189 6.05 11.42 -13.15
N ASP A 190 6.06 11.09 -14.43
CA ASP A 190 5.16 11.71 -15.42
C ASP A 190 3.68 11.39 -15.11
N LYS A 191 3.38 10.19 -14.58
CA LYS A 191 2.03 9.86 -14.09
C LYS A 191 1.63 10.71 -12.88
N LEU A 192 2.51 10.85 -11.90
CA LEU A 192 2.28 11.72 -10.74
C LEU A 192 2.07 13.19 -11.14
N ASP A 193 2.68 13.61 -12.23
CA ASP A 193 2.55 14.96 -12.80
C ASP A 193 1.33 15.11 -13.74
N LEU A 194 0.51 14.07 -13.91
CA LEU A 194 -0.64 14.03 -14.83
C LEU A 194 -0.25 14.22 -16.31
N LYS A 195 0.97 13.88 -16.69
CA LYS A 195 1.38 13.87 -18.09
C LYS A 195 0.80 12.66 -18.82
N ALA A 196 0.54 12.82 -20.11
CA ALA A 196 -0.05 11.78 -20.97
C ALA A 196 0.88 10.57 -21.17
#